data_ac82154fa27b86435ad640115a741ca4
#
_entry.id   ac82154fa27b86435ad640115a741ca4
#
_cell.length_a   1.000
_cell.length_b   1.000
_cell.length_c   1.000
_cell.angle_alpha   90.00
_cell.angle_beta   90.00
_cell.angle_gamma   90.00
#
_symmetry.space_group_name_H-M   'P 1'
#
loop_
_entity.id
_entity.type
_entity.pdbx_description
1 polymer ?
#
loop_
_entity_poly.entity_id
_entity_poly.type
_entity_poly.pdbx_seq_one_letter_code
_entity_poly.pdbx_strand_id
1 'polypeptide(L)'
;FKQKTAYEIASCLVGSEMCIRDRNNTIFGTQMNNFPKTNIPVFCDMSSDIFSRELDFSTFDLIYAGAQKNMGPAGATLIIISNDLLENINENIPSMMNYKIHADKSSMFNTPPVFSVYVSLLNMRWLKKMGGVSEIEKNNRKKAQLLYSEIDLNPLFKGHSKIKDRSIMNATFNLSDDNFKDAFESMLSDANITALAGHRSVGGYRASMYNAMSLDSVKILVEVMSELESKI
;
A
#
# COMPACT_ATOMS: atom_id res chain seq x y z
N PHE A 1 7.40 -24.73 -9.37
CA PHE A 1 8.12 -23.48 -9.10
C PHE A 1 7.89 -23.13 -7.63
N LYS A 2 8.92 -23.26 -6.79
CA LYS A 2 8.86 -22.80 -5.41
C LYS A 2 9.04 -21.28 -5.43
N GLN A 3 8.02 -20.55 -5.01
CA GLN A 3 8.08 -19.09 -4.92
C GLN A 3 9.13 -18.73 -3.86
N LYS A 4 10.20 -18.05 -4.25
CA LYS A 4 11.23 -17.60 -3.31
C LYS A 4 10.63 -16.54 -2.37
N THR A 5 11.00 -16.62 -1.10
CA THR A 5 10.60 -15.60 -0.12
C THR A 5 11.31 -14.27 -0.42
N ALA A 6 10.79 -13.15 0.09
CA ALA A 6 11.44 -11.84 -0.06
C ALA A 6 12.90 -11.85 0.46
N TYR A 7 13.20 -12.69 1.46
CA TYR A 7 14.54 -12.87 2.00
C TYR A 7 15.45 -13.62 1.00
N GLU A 8 14.93 -14.65 0.32
CA GLU A 8 15.68 -15.41 -0.69
C GLU A 8 15.92 -14.57 -1.96
N ILE A 9 14.99 -13.65 -2.29
CA ILE A 9 15.18 -12.66 -3.35
C ILE A 9 16.25 -11.66 -2.91
N ALA A 10 16.24 -11.18 -1.66
CA ALA A 10 17.27 -10.29 -1.13
C ALA A 10 18.66 -10.94 -1.12
N SER A 11 18.77 -12.25 -0.84
CA SER A 11 20.05 -12.98 -0.89
C SER A 11 20.55 -13.18 -2.33
N CYS A 12 19.68 -13.21 -3.34
CA CYS A 12 20.08 -13.20 -4.75
C CYS A 12 20.64 -11.83 -5.20
N LEU A 13 20.43 -10.78 -4.41
CA LEU A 13 20.92 -9.42 -4.65
C LEU A 13 22.19 -9.12 -3.84
N VAL A 14 22.77 -10.12 -3.16
CA VAL A 14 24.10 -9.99 -2.49
C VAL A 14 25.14 -9.64 -3.56
N GLY A 15 25.69 -8.43 -3.44
CA GLY A 15 26.63 -7.87 -4.42
C GLY A 15 25.96 -6.93 -5.46
N SER A 16 24.64 -6.73 -5.43
CA SER A 16 24.01 -5.69 -6.23
C SER A 16 24.23 -4.32 -5.58
N GLU A 17 24.57 -3.33 -6.41
CA GLU A 17 24.77 -1.94 -5.98
C GLU A 17 23.45 -1.15 -5.96
N MET A 18 22.35 -1.75 -5.48
CA MET A 18 21.06 -1.10 -5.35
C MET A 18 20.35 -1.47 -4.06
N CYS A 19 19.51 -0.58 -3.54
CA CYS A 19 18.69 -0.79 -2.38
C CYS A 19 17.20 -0.86 -2.79
N ILE A 20 16.57 -2.04 -2.66
CA ILE A 20 15.14 -2.20 -2.93
C ILE A 20 14.36 -2.13 -1.61
N ARG A 21 13.30 -1.33 -1.56
CA ARG A 21 12.43 -1.15 -0.39
C ARG A 21 10.95 -1.25 -0.76
N ASP A 22 10.20 -2.00 0.05
CA ASP A 22 8.75 -1.91 0.13
C ASP A 22 8.40 -0.79 1.12
N ARG A 23 7.72 0.26 0.65
CA ARG A 23 7.41 1.42 1.48
C ARG A 23 6.24 1.19 2.41
N ASN A 24 5.25 0.39 2.00
CA ASN A 24 4.06 0.09 2.77
C ASN A 24 3.73 -1.40 2.70
N ASN A 25 4.14 -2.14 3.73
CA ASN A 25 3.90 -3.56 3.80
C ASN A 25 2.46 -3.87 4.23
N THR A 26 1.66 -4.38 3.30
CA THR A 26 0.24 -4.65 3.51
C THR A 26 -0.03 -5.90 4.35
N ILE A 27 0.96 -6.77 4.53
CA ILE A 27 0.82 -8.01 5.31
C ILE A 27 0.88 -7.72 6.80
N PHE A 28 1.89 -6.93 7.20
CA PHE A 28 2.15 -6.60 8.60
C PHE A 28 1.56 -5.23 9.01
N GLY A 29 1.01 -4.46 8.07
CA GLY A 29 0.46 -3.13 8.35
C GLY A 29 1.52 -2.13 8.78
N THR A 30 2.72 -2.21 8.19
CA THR A 30 3.82 -1.30 8.47
C THR A 30 4.08 -0.35 7.32
N GLN A 31 4.53 0.87 7.62
CA GLN A 31 4.85 1.88 6.62
C GLN A 31 6.17 2.58 6.98
N MET A 32 7.05 2.70 6.00
CA MET A 32 8.32 3.38 6.17
C MET A 32 8.12 4.90 6.10
N ASN A 33 8.50 5.61 7.16
CA ASN A 33 8.39 7.06 7.23
C ASN A 33 9.70 7.77 6.91
N ASN A 34 10.84 7.13 7.24
CA ASN A 34 12.16 7.67 6.99
C ASN A 34 12.93 6.74 6.06
N PHE A 35 13.55 7.31 5.04
CA PHE A 35 14.38 6.57 4.10
C PHE A 35 15.85 6.75 4.43
N PRO A 36 16.66 5.68 4.39
CA PRO A 36 18.09 5.80 4.59
C PRO A 36 18.71 6.62 3.46
N LYS A 37 19.56 7.56 3.81
CA LYS A 37 20.46 8.18 2.84
C LYS A 37 21.54 7.17 2.48
N THR A 38 21.73 6.92 1.19
CA THR A 38 22.70 5.95 0.69
C THR A 38 23.34 6.48 -0.59
N ASN A 39 24.54 5.98 -0.88
CA ASN A 39 25.27 6.31 -2.11
C ASN A 39 24.96 5.31 -3.25
N ILE A 40 24.08 4.36 -3.02
CA ILE A 40 23.63 3.41 -4.02
C ILE A 40 22.19 3.73 -4.44
N PRO A 41 21.77 3.42 -5.69
CA PRO A 41 20.42 3.67 -6.16
C PRO A 41 19.34 3.05 -5.27
N VAL A 42 18.29 3.81 -4.98
CA VAL A 42 17.16 3.39 -4.16
C VAL A 42 15.94 3.12 -5.03
N PHE A 43 15.52 1.86 -5.07
CA PHE A 43 14.30 1.43 -5.75
C PHE A 43 13.19 1.20 -4.73
N CYS A 44 11.98 1.67 -5.01
CA CYS A 44 10.89 1.63 -4.05
C CYS A 44 9.60 1.09 -4.66
N ASP A 45 9.02 0.04 -4.02
CA ASP A 45 7.65 -0.37 -4.27
C ASP A 45 6.69 0.56 -3.51
N MET A 46 5.84 1.26 -4.25
CA MET A 46 4.78 2.11 -3.69
C MET A 46 3.38 1.66 -4.12
N SER A 47 3.21 0.42 -4.56
CA SER A 47 1.92 -0.07 -5.07
C SER A 47 0.78 0.13 -4.09
N SER A 48 1.03 0.06 -2.78
CA SER A 48 -0.02 0.16 -1.76
C SER A 48 -0.17 1.55 -1.14
N ASP A 49 0.71 2.50 -1.46
CA ASP A 49 0.64 3.83 -0.86
C ASP A 49 1.06 5.00 -1.77
N ILE A 50 1.23 4.74 -3.08
CA ILE A 50 1.42 5.82 -4.06
C ILE A 50 0.26 6.84 -3.97
N PHE A 51 0.57 8.13 -3.98
CA PHE A 51 -0.40 9.23 -3.85
C PHE A 51 -1.22 9.23 -2.55
N SER A 52 -0.80 8.51 -1.51
CA SER A 52 -1.47 8.50 -0.21
C SER A 52 -1.04 9.64 0.71
N ARG A 53 0.13 10.18 0.50
CA ARG A 53 0.76 11.28 1.24
C ARG A 53 1.80 11.99 0.40
N GLU A 54 2.16 13.20 0.80
CA GLU A 54 3.22 13.97 0.17
C GLU A 54 4.59 13.28 0.38
N LEU A 55 5.42 13.35 -0.66
CA LEU A 55 6.72 12.72 -0.74
C LEU A 55 7.72 13.58 -1.48
N ASP A 56 8.94 13.54 -1.00
CA ASP A 56 10.10 13.96 -1.77
C ASP A 56 10.56 12.82 -2.69
N PHE A 57 10.16 12.91 -3.96
CA PHE A 57 10.52 11.93 -4.97
C PHE A 57 12.01 11.89 -5.29
N SER A 58 12.76 12.97 -4.97
CA SER A 58 14.21 13.03 -5.19
C SER A 58 15.00 12.03 -4.33
N THR A 59 14.34 11.44 -3.32
CA THR A 59 14.93 10.40 -2.46
C THR A 59 15.10 9.05 -3.17
N PHE A 60 14.44 8.88 -4.32
CA PHE A 60 14.35 7.59 -5.02
C PHE A 60 14.90 7.71 -6.44
N ASP A 61 15.65 6.71 -6.87
CA ASP A 61 16.11 6.61 -8.25
C ASP A 61 15.06 5.90 -9.13
N LEU A 62 14.31 4.97 -8.55
CA LEU A 62 13.19 4.32 -9.22
C LEU A 62 12.05 4.03 -8.24
N ILE A 63 10.84 4.43 -8.63
CA ILE A 63 9.60 4.05 -7.96
C ILE A 63 8.77 3.24 -8.94
N TYR A 64 8.21 2.15 -8.47
CA TYR A 64 7.17 1.42 -9.21
C TYR A 64 5.92 1.24 -8.36
N ALA A 65 4.75 1.31 -9.01
CA ALA A 65 3.47 1.17 -8.35
C ALA A 65 2.45 0.51 -9.28
N GLY A 66 2.03 -0.71 -8.94
CA GLY A 66 0.90 -1.36 -9.61
C GLY A 66 -0.39 -0.61 -9.31
N ALA A 67 -1.22 -0.38 -10.34
CA ALA A 67 -2.41 0.46 -10.23
C ALA A 67 -3.50 -0.10 -9.28
N GLN A 68 -3.58 -1.43 -9.14
CA GLN A 68 -4.71 -2.17 -8.57
C GLN A 68 -5.05 -1.89 -7.10
N LYS A 69 -4.25 -1.11 -6.40
CA LYS A 69 -4.51 -0.76 -4.99
C LYS A 69 -5.00 0.68 -4.83
N ASN A 70 -4.22 1.64 -5.31
CA ASN A 70 -4.47 3.05 -5.01
C ASN A 70 -4.67 3.95 -6.24
N MET A 71 -4.39 3.45 -7.45
CA MET A 71 -4.46 4.24 -8.69
C MET A 71 -5.63 3.87 -9.60
N GLY A 72 -6.03 2.59 -9.64
CA GLY A 72 -7.05 2.11 -10.57
C GLY A 72 -7.13 0.58 -10.61
N PRO A 73 -7.61 -0.02 -11.70
CA PRO A 73 -7.68 -1.47 -11.85
C PRO A 73 -6.30 -2.07 -12.15
N ALA A 74 -6.20 -3.40 -12.00
CA ALA A 74 -5.01 -4.15 -12.43
C ALA A 74 -4.73 -3.98 -13.93
N GLY A 75 -3.47 -4.12 -14.33
CA GLY A 75 -3.03 -4.12 -15.73
C GLY A 75 -2.13 -2.95 -16.11
N ALA A 76 -2.02 -1.91 -15.29
CA ALA A 76 -1.05 -0.82 -15.49
C ALA A 76 -0.10 -0.73 -14.29
N THR A 77 1.14 -0.31 -14.55
CA THR A 77 2.13 0.00 -13.52
C THR A 77 2.73 1.36 -13.81
N LEU A 78 2.72 2.24 -12.80
CA LEU A 78 3.42 3.51 -12.85
C LEU A 78 4.89 3.26 -12.56
N ILE A 79 5.77 3.83 -13.40
CA ILE A 79 7.22 3.90 -13.16
C ILE A 79 7.61 5.38 -13.10
N ILE A 80 8.31 5.76 -12.03
CA ILE A 80 8.99 7.05 -11.91
C ILE A 80 10.47 6.72 -11.77
N ILE A 81 11.30 7.22 -12.66
CA ILE A 81 12.72 6.88 -12.75
C ILE A 81 13.53 8.15 -12.90
N SER A 82 14.69 8.23 -12.22
CA SER A 82 15.62 9.35 -12.38
C SER A 82 16.25 9.35 -13.78
N ASN A 83 16.54 10.53 -14.31
CA ASN A 83 17.22 10.64 -15.59
C ASN A 83 18.60 9.98 -15.57
N ASP A 84 19.35 10.15 -14.48
CA ASP A 84 20.68 9.55 -14.33
C ASP A 84 20.62 8.02 -14.45
N LEU A 85 19.62 7.38 -13.81
CA LEU A 85 19.45 5.92 -13.93
C LEU A 85 19.02 5.52 -15.34
N LEU A 86 18.14 6.32 -15.97
CA LEU A 86 17.63 6.05 -17.32
C LEU A 86 18.72 6.13 -18.38
N GLU A 87 19.68 7.06 -18.24
CA GLU A 87 20.80 7.23 -19.16
C GLU A 87 21.87 6.13 -19.02
N ASN A 88 21.95 5.50 -17.85
CA ASN A 88 22.94 4.47 -17.55
C ASN A 88 22.38 3.02 -17.68
N ILE A 89 21.26 2.84 -18.36
CA ILE A 89 20.70 1.50 -18.63
C ILE A 89 21.61 0.71 -19.55
N ASN A 90 21.89 -0.55 -19.19
CA ASN A 90 22.64 -1.48 -20.04
C ASN A 90 21.87 -1.73 -21.34
N GLU A 91 22.50 -1.48 -22.48
CA GLU A 91 21.89 -1.67 -23.81
C GLU A 91 21.60 -3.14 -24.15
N ASN A 92 22.26 -4.09 -23.49
CA ASN A 92 22.15 -5.53 -23.76
C ASN A 92 20.99 -6.21 -23.05
N ILE A 93 19.93 -5.46 -22.63
CA ILE A 93 18.72 -6.02 -22.05
C ILE A 93 17.60 -6.11 -23.08
N PRO A 94 16.66 -7.09 -22.95
CA PRO A 94 15.52 -7.20 -23.84
C PRO A 94 14.72 -5.88 -23.91
N SER A 95 14.27 -5.50 -25.11
CA SER A 95 13.60 -4.20 -25.35
C SER A 95 12.41 -3.97 -24.42
N MET A 96 11.61 -4.99 -24.08
CA MET A 96 10.47 -4.88 -23.18
C MET A 96 10.87 -4.59 -21.71
N MET A 97 12.12 -4.84 -21.35
CA MET A 97 12.66 -4.57 -20.00
C MET A 97 13.46 -3.27 -19.95
N ASN A 98 13.62 -2.59 -21.09
CA ASN A 98 14.41 -1.37 -21.19
C ASN A 98 13.53 -0.13 -20.99
N TYR A 99 13.58 0.46 -19.80
CA TYR A 99 12.78 1.65 -19.47
C TYR A 99 13.09 2.87 -20.37
N LYS A 100 14.30 2.99 -20.91
CA LYS A 100 14.64 4.06 -21.85
C LYS A 100 13.80 3.98 -23.12
N ILE A 101 13.61 2.78 -23.68
CA ILE A 101 12.75 2.58 -24.86
C ILE A 101 11.30 2.98 -24.56
N HIS A 102 10.80 2.59 -23.38
CA HIS A 102 9.44 2.98 -22.96
C HIS A 102 9.31 4.49 -22.76
N ALA A 103 10.29 5.14 -22.16
CA ALA A 103 10.32 6.59 -21.98
C ALA A 103 10.36 7.34 -23.33
N ASP A 104 11.26 6.97 -24.24
CA ASP A 104 11.43 7.56 -25.59
C ASP A 104 10.15 7.40 -26.45
N LYS A 105 9.37 6.36 -26.19
CA LYS A 105 8.10 6.10 -26.87
C LYS A 105 6.88 6.59 -26.09
N SER A 106 7.07 7.45 -25.07
CA SER A 106 5.98 7.97 -24.23
C SER A 106 5.06 6.88 -23.69
N SER A 107 5.63 5.78 -23.23
CA SER A 107 4.97 4.56 -22.76
C SER A 107 4.15 3.80 -23.82
N MET A 108 4.33 4.10 -25.08
CA MET A 108 3.58 3.51 -26.22
C MET A 108 4.46 2.59 -27.07
N PHE A 109 5.48 1.98 -26.48
CA PHE A 109 6.34 1.02 -27.19
C PHE A 109 5.57 -0.23 -27.62
N ASN A 110 4.63 -0.68 -26.81
CA ASN A 110 3.66 -1.73 -27.13
C ASN A 110 2.23 -1.20 -26.95
N THR A 111 1.23 -1.93 -27.45
CA THR A 111 -0.18 -1.60 -27.24
C THR A 111 -0.50 -1.53 -25.74
N PRO A 112 -0.96 -0.38 -25.21
CA PRO A 112 -1.20 -0.24 -23.80
C PRO A 112 -2.50 -0.92 -23.35
N PRO A 113 -2.64 -1.27 -22.07
CA PRO A 113 -3.91 -1.74 -21.50
C PRO A 113 -4.87 -0.56 -21.33
N VAL A 114 -5.53 -0.18 -22.44
CA VAL A 114 -6.31 1.07 -22.58
C VAL A 114 -7.30 1.28 -21.42
N PHE A 115 -8.06 0.23 -21.05
CA PHE A 115 -9.02 0.32 -19.96
C PHE A 115 -8.35 0.71 -18.62
N SER A 116 -7.27 0.01 -18.25
CA SER A 116 -6.56 0.27 -17.01
C SER A 116 -5.96 1.66 -16.96
N VAL A 117 -5.38 2.13 -18.05
CA VAL A 117 -4.84 3.49 -18.18
C VAL A 117 -5.94 4.54 -18.09
N TYR A 118 -7.06 4.33 -18.79
CA TYR A 118 -8.18 5.26 -18.77
C TYR A 118 -8.81 5.40 -17.39
N VAL A 119 -9.08 4.28 -16.70
CA VAL A 119 -9.64 4.34 -15.34
C VAL A 119 -8.64 4.95 -14.35
N SER A 120 -7.34 4.67 -14.49
CA SER A 120 -6.32 5.35 -13.70
C SER A 120 -6.31 6.87 -13.92
N LEU A 121 -6.49 7.33 -15.18
CA LEU A 121 -6.66 8.75 -15.49
C LEU A 121 -7.88 9.35 -14.77
N LEU A 122 -9.02 8.66 -14.80
CA LEU A 122 -10.24 9.14 -14.10
C LEU A 122 -10.01 9.23 -12.60
N ASN A 123 -9.32 8.26 -12.02
CA ASN A 123 -8.98 8.25 -10.59
C ASN A 123 -8.02 9.41 -10.23
N MET A 124 -7.02 9.69 -11.07
CA MET A 124 -6.12 10.84 -10.85
C MET A 124 -6.85 12.17 -10.98
N ARG A 125 -7.82 12.28 -11.90
CA ARG A 125 -8.69 13.48 -12.01
C ARG A 125 -9.56 13.64 -10.76
N TRP A 126 -10.13 12.54 -10.24
CA TRP A 126 -10.86 12.55 -8.99
C TRP A 126 -9.98 13.01 -7.83
N LEU A 127 -8.77 12.42 -7.68
CA LEU A 127 -7.81 12.81 -6.65
C LEU A 127 -7.48 14.30 -6.71
N LYS A 128 -7.24 14.83 -7.91
CA LYS A 128 -7.00 16.28 -8.12
C LYS A 128 -8.21 17.12 -7.69
N LYS A 129 -9.42 16.68 -8.01
CA LYS A 129 -10.68 17.37 -7.62
C LYS A 129 -10.90 17.35 -6.11
N MET A 130 -10.45 16.31 -5.42
CA MET A 130 -10.53 16.18 -3.95
C MET A 130 -9.49 17.05 -3.20
N GLY A 131 -8.73 17.89 -3.88
CA GLY A 131 -7.73 18.77 -3.30
C GLY A 131 -6.28 18.25 -3.39
N GLY A 132 -6.07 17.18 -4.19
CA GLY A 132 -4.74 16.61 -4.42
C GLY A 132 -4.23 15.74 -3.26
N VAL A 133 -2.94 15.42 -3.32
CA VAL A 133 -2.31 14.48 -2.37
C VAL A 133 -2.33 15.02 -0.94
N SER A 134 -2.14 16.33 -0.75
CA SER A 134 -2.16 16.94 0.58
C SER A 134 -3.48 16.74 1.32
N GLU A 135 -4.61 16.94 0.65
CA GLU A 135 -5.93 16.74 1.26
C GLU A 135 -6.26 15.25 1.45
N ILE A 136 -5.87 14.43 0.50
CA ILE A 136 -5.98 12.97 0.63
C ILE A 136 -5.17 12.46 1.83
N GLU A 137 -3.96 12.96 2.04
CA GLU A 137 -3.14 12.60 3.22
C GLU A 137 -3.86 12.93 4.53
N LYS A 138 -4.44 14.12 4.65
CA LYS A 138 -5.22 14.50 5.84
C LYS A 138 -6.37 13.51 6.11
N ASN A 139 -7.08 13.13 5.05
CA ASN A 139 -8.18 12.16 5.14
C ASN A 139 -7.68 10.76 5.51
N ASN A 140 -6.58 10.30 4.93
CA ASN A 140 -5.96 9.02 5.26
C ASN A 140 -5.50 8.96 6.71
N ARG A 141 -4.89 10.05 7.21
CA ARG A 141 -4.48 10.16 8.62
C ARG A 141 -5.68 10.13 9.57
N LYS A 142 -6.81 10.82 9.24
CA LYS A 142 -8.04 10.76 10.03
C LYS A 142 -8.61 9.33 10.11
N LYS A 143 -8.67 8.61 8.98
CA LYS A 143 -9.11 7.21 8.95
C LYS A 143 -8.23 6.32 9.82
N ALA A 144 -6.91 6.43 9.65
CA ALA A 144 -5.95 5.64 10.42
C ALA A 144 -6.02 5.96 11.91
N GLN A 145 -6.08 7.23 12.28
CA GLN A 145 -6.20 7.65 13.68
C GLN A 145 -7.47 7.10 14.32
N LEU A 146 -8.61 7.19 13.65
CA LEU A 146 -9.88 6.70 14.16
C LEU A 146 -9.80 5.19 14.48
N LEU A 147 -9.34 4.38 13.52
CA LEU A 147 -9.27 2.94 13.69
C LEU A 147 -8.21 2.52 14.72
N TYR A 148 -7.02 3.14 14.68
CA TYR A 148 -5.98 2.81 15.66
C TYR A 148 -6.32 3.26 17.08
N SER A 149 -7.08 4.35 17.24
CA SER A 149 -7.57 4.74 18.57
C SER A 149 -8.48 3.68 19.16
N GLU A 150 -9.38 3.11 18.36
CA GLU A 150 -10.24 2.01 18.80
C GLU A 150 -9.41 0.75 19.12
N ILE A 151 -8.49 0.35 18.24
CA ILE A 151 -7.62 -0.82 18.48
C ILE A 151 -6.80 -0.70 19.77
N ASP A 152 -6.36 0.52 20.11
CA ASP A 152 -5.49 0.74 21.27
C ASP A 152 -6.26 0.91 22.60
N LEU A 153 -7.51 1.38 22.55
CA LEU A 153 -8.35 1.61 23.72
C LEU A 153 -9.22 0.42 24.08
N ASN A 154 -9.70 -0.31 23.08
CA ASN A 154 -10.60 -1.45 23.26
C ASN A 154 -9.80 -2.71 23.63
N PRO A 155 -9.99 -3.28 24.84
CA PRO A 155 -9.21 -4.42 25.33
C PRO A 155 -9.40 -5.71 24.54
N LEU A 156 -10.45 -5.79 23.72
CA LEU A 156 -10.72 -6.97 22.88
C LEU A 156 -9.81 -7.03 21.65
N PHE A 157 -9.10 -5.96 21.32
CA PHE A 157 -8.28 -5.87 20.12
C PHE A 157 -6.82 -5.58 20.45
N LYS A 158 -5.93 -6.04 19.57
CA LYS A 158 -4.50 -5.81 19.68
C LYS A 158 -3.90 -5.52 18.31
N GLY A 159 -3.30 -4.33 18.16
CA GLY A 159 -2.57 -3.97 16.95
C GLY A 159 -1.36 -4.88 16.71
N HIS A 160 -1.17 -5.31 15.47
CA HIS A 160 -0.04 -6.17 15.11
C HIS A 160 1.28 -5.38 15.01
N SER A 161 1.24 -4.18 14.44
CA SER A 161 2.43 -3.35 14.21
C SER A 161 2.74 -2.46 15.40
N LYS A 162 4.03 -2.19 15.64
CA LYS A 162 4.46 -1.17 16.61
C LYS A 162 3.92 0.20 16.19
N ILE A 163 3.50 1.01 17.15
CA ILE A 163 2.85 2.32 16.92
C ILE A 163 3.65 3.19 15.93
N LYS A 164 4.97 3.29 16.11
CA LYS A 164 5.86 4.12 15.26
C LYS A 164 5.95 3.67 13.81
N ASP A 165 5.64 2.40 13.53
CA ASP A 165 5.80 1.77 12.23
C ASP A 165 4.45 1.50 11.53
N ARG A 166 3.32 1.93 12.12
CA ARG A 166 1.97 1.69 11.62
C ARG A 166 1.71 2.34 10.27
N SER A 167 1.07 1.59 9.39
CA SER A 167 0.62 2.08 8.09
C SER A 167 -0.68 2.88 8.23
N ILE A 168 -0.76 4.03 7.54
CA ILE A 168 -2.02 4.78 7.39
C ILE A 168 -2.95 4.18 6.32
N MET A 169 -2.47 3.19 5.56
CA MET A 169 -3.19 2.56 4.45
C MET A 169 -3.73 1.17 4.81
N ASN A 170 -3.02 0.43 5.67
CA ASN A 170 -3.35 -0.95 6.03
C ASN A 170 -3.18 -1.14 7.53
N ALA A 171 -4.27 -1.12 8.27
CA ALA A 171 -4.25 -1.43 9.70
C ALA A 171 -4.42 -2.94 9.91
N THR A 172 -3.50 -3.55 10.65
CA THR A 172 -3.55 -4.98 11.00
C THR A 172 -3.72 -5.13 12.49
N PHE A 173 -4.63 -6.04 12.89
CA PHE A 173 -4.95 -6.28 14.30
C PHE A 173 -5.48 -7.69 14.51
N ASN A 174 -5.49 -8.13 15.76
CA ASN A 174 -6.04 -9.42 16.19
C ASN A 174 -7.08 -9.19 17.30
N LEU A 175 -7.94 -10.16 17.51
CA LEU A 175 -8.67 -10.29 18.78
C LEU A 175 -7.68 -10.69 19.88
N SER A 176 -7.93 -10.20 21.10
CA SER A 176 -7.17 -10.58 22.29
C SER A 176 -7.54 -11.99 22.76
N ASP A 177 -8.76 -12.43 22.45
CA ASP A 177 -9.29 -13.78 22.73
C ASP A 177 -10.10 -14.28 21.53
N ASP A 178 -9.74 -15.45 21.02
CA ASP A 178 -10.39 -16.08 19.87
C ASP A 178 -11.84 -16.53 20.16
N ASN A 179 -12.27 -16.61 21.43
CA ASN A 179 -13.65 -16.90 21.79
C ASN A 179 -14.65 -15.86 21.25
N PHE A 180 -14.22 -14.64 20.97
CA PHE A 180 -15.05 -13.59 20.40
C PHE A 180 -15.10 -13.57 18.88
N LYS A 181 -14.37 -14.46 18.22
CA LYS A 181 -14.22 -14.45 16.76
C LYS A 181 -15.54 -14.61 16.04
N ASP A 182 -16.33 -15.63 16.40
CA ASP A 182 -17.59 -15.92 15.73
C ASP A 182 -18.59 -14.76 15.89
N ALA A 183 -18.64 -14.18 17.09
CA ALA A 183 -19.48 -13.01 17.37
C ALA A 183 -19.04 -11.79 16.54
N PHE A 184 -17.75 -11.51 16.49
CA PHE A 184 -17.20 -10.41 15.69
C PHE A 184 -17.46 -10.60 14.19
N GLU A 185 -17.22 -11.79 13.65
CA GLU A 185 -17.44 -12.09 12.22
C GLU A 185 -18.94 -12.00 11.86
N SER A 186 -19.86 -12.40 12.76
CA SER A 186 -21.29 -12.20 12.57
C SER A 186 -21.66 -10.73 12.50
N MET A 187 -21.16 -9.91 13.43
CA MET A 187 -21.42 -8.46 13.45
C MET A 187 -20.84 -7.74 12.23
N LEU A 188 -19.65 -8.15 11.75
CA LEU A 188 -19.07 -7.64 10.51
C LEU A 188 -19.97 -7.95 9.31
N SER A 189 -20.51 -9.17 9.24
CA SER A 189 -21.43 -9.59 8.18
C SER A 189 -22.73 -8.77 8.20
N ASP A 190 -23.32 -8.56 9.38
CA ASP A 190 -24.53 -7.77 9.57
C ASP A 190 -24.33 -6.31 9.16
N ALA A 191 -23.13 -5.77 9.40
CA ALA A 191 -22.73 -4.44 8.97
C ALA A 191 -22.28 -4.37 7.49
N ASN A 192 -22.38 -5.48 6.73
CA ASN A 192 -21.91 -5.61 5.35
C ASN A 192 -20.41 -5.30 5.18
N ILE A 193 -19.59 -5.57 6.19
CA ILE A 193 -18.13 -5.44 6.11
C ILE A 193 -17.56 -6.76 5.60
N THR A 194 -16.90 -6.73 4.45
CA THR A 194 -16.32 -7.90 3.80
C THR A 194 -14.81 -7.76 3.63
N ALA A 195 -14.11 -8.88 3.38
CA ALA A 195 -12.68 -8.93 3.07
C ALA A 195 -11.76 -8.31 4.15
N LEU A 196 -12.19 -8.32 5.42
CA LEU A 196 -11.40 -7.83 6.55
C LEU A 196 -10.36 -8.85 7.03
N ALA A 197 -10.48 -10.13 6.65
CA ALA A 197 -9.54 -11.18 7.05
C ALA A 197 -8.09 -10.80 6.73
N GLY A 198 -7.20 -11.06 7.67
CA GLY A 198 -5.77 -10.82 7.54
C GLY A 198 -5.11 -11.76 6.53
N HIS A 199 -3.83 -11.53 6.27
CA HIS A 199 -3.08 -12.39 5.36
C HIS A 199 -2.91 -13.79 5.98
N ARG A 200 -3.04 -14.84 5.15
CA ARG A 200 -2.96 -16.25 5.58
C ARG A 200 -1.70 -16.62 6.39
N SER A 201 -0.60 -15.88 6.23
CA SER A 201 0.65 -16.12 6.97
C SER A 201 0.70 -15.45 8.34
N VAL A 202 -0.20 -14.51 8.62
CA VAL A 202 -0.23 -13.72 9.86
C VAL A 202 -1.51 -13.96 10.65
N GLY A 203 -2.62 -14.23 9.94
CA GLY A 203 -3.95 -14.36 10.54
C GLY A 203 -4.56 -13.00 10.91
N GLY A 204 -5.53 -13.02 11.83
CA GLY A 204 -6.21 -11.84 12.33
C GLY A 204 -6.99 -11.08 11.27
N TYR A 205 -6.98 -9.75 11.38
CA TYR A 205 -7.75 -8.85 10.54
C TYR A 205 -6.86 -7.78 9.90
N ARG A 206 -7.29 -7.30 8.72
CA ARG A 206 -6.58 -6.24 7.99
C ARG A 206 -7.56 -5.30 7.31
N ALA A 207 -7.69 -4.10 7.82
CA ALA A 207 -8.42 -3.03 7.17
C ALA A 207 -7.55 -2.32 6.12
N SER A 208 -7.94 -2.43 4.85
CA SER A 208 -7.27 -1.75 3.73
C SER A 208 -8.00 -0.43 3.44
N MET A 209 -7.43 0.68 3.87
CA MET A 209 -8.05 2.02 3.85
C MET A 209 -7.47 2.89 2.73
N TYR A 210 -7.45 2.36 1.49
CA TYR A 210 -6.91 3.12 0.34
C TYR A 210 -7.63 4.46 0.14
N ASN A 211 -7.08 5.34 -0.71
CA ASN A 211 -7.53 6.72 -0.88
C ASN A 211 -9.04 6.86 -1.09
N ALA A 212 -9.66 5.96 -1.85
CA ALA A 212 -11.08 5.99 -2.16
C ALA A 212 -11.98 5.51 -1.00
N MET A 213 -11.44 4.84 0.02
CA MET A 213 -12.21 4.43 1.20
C MET A 213 -12.67 5.66 1.97
N SER A 214 -13.97 5.78 2.24
CA SER A 214 -14.53 6.90 2.99
C SER A 214 -14.21 6.80 4.48
N LEU A 215 -14.18 7.95 5.16
CA LEU A 215 -14.09 7.98 6.63
C LEU A 215 -15.29 7.29 7.27
N ASP A 216 -16.48 7.43 6.68
CA ASP A 216 -17.72 6.84 7.23
C ASP A 216 -17.68 5.30 7.18
N SER A 217 -17.07 4.70 6.14
CA SER A 217 -16.84 3.26 6.11
C SER A 217 -15.93 2.78 7.26
N VAL A 218 -14.94 3.59 7.64
CA VAL A 218 -14.08 3.27 8.78
C VAL A 218 -14.81 3.44 10.11
N LYS A 219 -15.70 4.45 10.22
CA LYS A 219 -16.57 4.63 11.41
C LYS A 219 -17.45 3.40 11.66
N ILE A 220 -18.07 2.84 10.61
CA ILE A 220 -18.89 1.63 10.75
C ILE A 220 -18.07 0.48 11.35
N LEU A 221 -16.83 0.28 10.91
CA LEU A 221 -15.97 -0.75 11.51
C LEU A 221 -15.70 -0.47 12.98
N VAL A 222 -15.38 0.78 13.34
CA VAL A 222 -15.13 1.19 14.73
C VAL A 222 -16.38 1.01 15.59
N GLU A 223 -17.56 1.35 15.08
CA GLU A 223 -18.84 1.11 15.77
C GLU A 223 -19.07 -0.36 16.06
N VAL A 224 -18.81 -1.25 15.10
CA VAL A 224 -18.89 -2.72 15.29
C VAL A 224 -17.91 -3.18 16.37
N MET A 225 -16.68 -2.67 16.38
CA MET A 225 -15.67 -3.02 17.38
C MET A 225 -16.08 -2.57 18.80
N SER A 226 -16.58 -1.34 18.94
CA SER A 226 -17.05 -0.78 20.20
C SER A 226 -18.34 -1.48 20.69
N GLU A 227 -19.24 -1.83 19.77
CA GLU A 227 -20.45 -2.57 20.11
C GLU A 227 -20.14 -3.99 20.62
N LEU A 228 -19.13 -4.65 20.05
CA LEU A 228 -18.67 -5.97 20.56
C LEU A 228 -18.22 -5.86 22.01
N GLU A 229 -17.40 -4.83 22.35
CA GLU A 229 -16.96 -4.59 23.74
C GLU A 229 -18.15 -4.38 24.68
N SER A 230 -19.16 -3.63 24.26
CA SER A 230 -20.31 -3.31 25.11
C SER A 230 -21.24 -4.50 25.38
N LYS A 231 -21.14 -5.59 24.60
CA LYS A 231 -21.96 -6.80 24.72
C LYS A 231 -21.32 -7.89 25.57
N ILE A 232 -20.08 -7.71 25.96
CA ILE A 232 -19.29 -8.65 26.75
C ILE A 232 -19.09 -8.11 28.16
#